data_1db9b43b16bb9900fb5826c5b3b51e7c
#
_entry.id   1db9b43b16bb9900fb5826c5b3b51e7c
#
_cell.length_a   1.000
_cell.length_b   1.000
_cell.length_c   1.000
_cell.angle_alpha   90.00
_cell.angle_beta   90.00
_cell.angle_gamma   90.00
#
_symmetry.space_group_name_H-M   'P 1'
#
loop_
_entity.id
_entity.type
_entity.pdbx_description
1 polymer ?
#
loop_
_entity_poly.entity_id
_entity_poly.type
_entity_poly.pdbx_seq_one_letter_code
_entity_poly.pdbx_strand_id
1 'polypeptide(L)'
;MTSLSSFYSYPLEPISDYNLYQSQVRQDIQSKIYRKPTFKIHLFGQDYFWLIKKKKLWPLSIQWFQVMWVFLPDDLELIHSELDYIKKKYWNKMWNICFQLWINNTMIRFFNNTKKEEWFEQEVRNMRLDIREKVCKEFWLKVAFRENMPESNIVYELDKTDEEILKWFNDWARHKVRKWLSHNIEFSVATPEEHSAFYQKWCTVSQLKWFTPITRREFEALMRYFTENKNWNLFVTKHEWEIVAWSVCAFDWKTMIYLYWFSERWNNAYWWQQFLKYKAFCWARDNWYERCDMMWWAPTGFPEHPLTWVSEFKESLWWEKIEQWGSYDLVLNPILYKCFDLYTSARHKKH
;
A
#
# COMPACT_ATOMS: atom_id res chain seq x y z
N MET A 1 13.16 24.97 21.54
CA MET A 1 12.89 23.67 20.87
C MET A 1 12.14 23.96 19.60
N THR A 2 12.73 23.70 18.46
CA THR A 2 12.04 23.78 17.17
C THR A 2 11.22 22.51 16.99
N SER A 3 9.91 22.63 16.78
CA SER A 3 9.04 21.48 16.58
C SER A 3 8.89 21.16 15.09
N LEU A 4 8.59 19.92 14.76
CA LEU A 4 8.36 19.49 13.38
C LEU A 4 7.13 20.21 12.79
N SER A 5 6.13 20.53 13.60
CA SER A 5 4.95 21.32 13.22
C SER A 5 5.30 22.74 12.76
N SER A 6 6.44 23.30 13.21
CA SER A 6 6.90 24.62 12.72
C SER A 6 7.41 24.58 11.27
N PHE A 7 7.70 23.42 10.73
CA PHE A 7 8.11 23.22 9.34
C PHE A 7 6.93 23.13 8.38
N TYR A 8 5.75 22.79 8.88
CA TYR A 8 4.57 22.47 8.07
C TYR A 8 3.33 23.12 8.67
N SER A 9 2.56 23.75 7.82
CA SER A 9 1.29 24.42 8.22
C SER A 9 0.15 23.44 8.53
N TYR A 10 0.40 22.14 8.55
CA TYR A 10 -0.61 21.09 8.67
C TYR A 10 -0.40 20.27 9.94
N PRO A 11 -1.49 19.86 10.62
CA PRO A 11 -1.39 19.03 11.80
C PRO A 11 -0.77 17.66 11.45
N LEU A 12 0.16 17.22 12.29
CA LEU A 12 0.81 15.90 12.20
C LEU A 12 -0.11 14.84 12.80
N GLU A 13 -1.27 14.61 12.21
CA GLU A 13 -2.15 13.56 12.69
C GLU A 13 -1.77 12.20 12.06
N PRO A 14 -1.65 11.13 12.86
CA PRO A 14 -1.54 9.79 12.33
C PRO A 14 -2.82 9.45 11.55
N ILE A 15 -2.68 8.76 10.42
CA ILE A 15 -3.80 8.44 9.52
C ILE A 15 -4.87 7.60 10.21
N SER A 16 -4.49 6.77 11.14
CA SER A 16 -5.37 5.96 11.98
C SER A 16 -4.56 5.15 13.00
N ASP A 17 -5.23 4.62 14.00
CA ASP A 17 -4.68 3.58 14.91
C ASP A 17 -4.37 2.27 14.18
N TYR A 18 -4.63 2.23 12.88
CA TYR A 18 -4.49 1.10 12.00
C TYR A 18 -3.10 1.05 11.35
N ASN A 19 -2.41 -0.06 11.57
CA ASN A 19 -1.07 -0.27 11.05
C ASN A 19 -0.84 -1.73 10.62
N LEU A 20 -1.44 -2.15 9.49
CA LEU A 20 -1.24 -3.50 8.96
C LEU A 20 0.24 -3.87 8.84
N TYR A 21 1.09 -2.91 8.45
CA TYR A 21 2.50 -3.17 8.20
C TYR A 21 3.33 -3.37 9.46
N GLN A 22 2.82 -2.90 10.59
CA GLN A 22 3.39 -3.13 11.91
C GLN A 22 2.60 -4.17 12.72
N SER A 23 1.51 -4.70 12.17
CA SER A 23 0.67 -5.70 12.83
C SER A 23 1.40 -7.03 13.03
N GLN A 24 0.98 -7.79 14.05
CA GLN A 24 1.45 -9.17 14.27
C GLN A 24 1.17 -10.06 13.04
N VAL A 25 0.06 -9.83 12.37
CA VAL A 25 -0.32 -10.52 11.12
C VAL A 25 0.77 -10.37 10.06
N ARG A 26 1.23 -9.15 9.81
CA ARG A 26 2.27 -8.89 8.82
C ARG A 26 3.60 -9.52 9.19
N GLN A 27 3.96 -9.50 10.47
CA GLN A 27 5.18 -10.14 10.96
C GLN A 27 5.14 -11.64 10.76
N ASP A 28 4.02 -12.26 11.11
CA ASP A 28 3.83 -13.69 10.94
C ASP A 28 3.90 -14.08 9.46
N ILE A 29 3.29 -13.32 8.58
CA ILE A 29 3.39 -13.50 7.13
C ILE A 29 4.86 -13.41 6.68
N GLN A 30 5.59 -12.38 7.11
CA GLN A 30 6.98 -12.22 6.70
C GLN A 30 7.88 -13.33 7.26
N SER A 31 7.74 -13.67 8.53
CA SER A 31 8.62 -14.66 9.20
C SER A 31 8.24 -16.10 8.85
N LYS A 32 6.95 -16.46 8.97
CA LYS A 32 6.48 -17.85 8.82
C LYS A 32 6.29 -18.25 7.36
N ILE A 33 5.81 -17.34 6.52
CA ILE A 33 5.47 -17.64 5.10
C ILE A 33 6.65 -17.33 4.20
N TYR A 34 7.11 -16.08 4.22
CA TYR A 34 8.22 -15.65 3.35
C TYR A 34 9.60 -15.98 3.90
N ARG A 35 9.67 -16.55 5.11
CA ARG A 35 10.93 -16.90 5.80
C ARG A 35 11.92 -15.75 5.87
N LYS A 36 11.41 -14.52 5.96
CA LYS A 36 12.19 -13.30 6.12
C LYS A 36 12.24 -12.96 7.60
N PRO A 37 13.41 -12.92 8.22
CA PRO A 37 13.50 -12.60 9.62
C PRO A 37 12.96 -11.18 9.86
N THR A 38 12.08 -11.07 10.84
CA THR A 38 11.56 -9.81 11.36
C THR A 38 12.16 -9.55 12.72
N PHE A 39 12.44 -8.28 13.01
CA PHE A 39 13.05 -7.87 14.27
C PHE A 39 12.26 -6.69 14.84
N LYS A 40 12.27 -6.53 16.15
CA LYS A 40 11.77 -5.33 16.81
C LYS A 40 12.86 -4.27 16.88
N ILE A 41 12.48 -3.03 16.70
CA ILE A 41 13.31 -1.85 16.95
C ILE A 41 12.43 -0.79 17.61
N HIS A 42 12.97 -0.18 18.67
CA HIS A 42 12.36 0.99 19.28
C HIS A 42 12.93 2.22 18.59
N LEU A 43 12.07 3.04 17.99
CA LEU A 43 12.43 4.27 17.31
C LEU A 43 11.36 5.32 17.57
N PHE A 44 11.77 6.57 17.75
CA PHE A 44 10.86 7.70 17.87
C PHE A 44 9.79 7.51 18.96
N GLY A 45 10.17 6.85 20.06
CA GLY A 45 9.26 6.57 21.17
C GLY A 45 8.28 5.42 20.94
N GLN A 46 8.39 4.67 19.85
CA GLN A 46 7.50 3.57 19.51
C GLN A 46 8.25 2.31 19.07
N ASP A 47 7.60 1.17 19.21
CA ASP A 47 8.11 -0.11 18.74
C ASP A 47 7.71 -0.37 17.31
N TYR A 48 8.68 -0.63 16.46
CA TYR A 48 8.48 -0.98 15.06
C TYR A 48 9.05 -2.35 14.74
N PHE A 49 8.48 -2.98 13.71
CA PHE A 49 9.07 -4.17 13.10
C PHE A 49 9.83 -3.80 11.84
N TRP A 50 10.98 -4.39 11.69
CA TRP A 50 11.83 -4.15 10.54
C TRP A 50 12.25 -5.45 9.86
N LEU A 51 12.54 -5.33 8.58
CA LEU A 51 12.91 -6.43 7.71
C LEU A 51 14.32 -6.23 7.18
N ILE A 52 15.06 -7.31 7.07
CA ILE A 52 16.32 -7.31 6.33
C ILE A 52 16.04 -7.79 4.90
N LYS A 53 16.34 -6.94 3.95
CA LYS A 53 16.36 -7.29 2.52
C LYS A 53 17.79 -7.57 2.10
N LYS A 54 17.99 -8.62 1.32
CA LYS A 54 19.32 -8.99 0.81
C LYS A 54 19.27 -9.15 -0.71
N LYS A 55 20.35 -8.72 -1.36
CA LYS A 55 20.55 -8.93 -2.78
C LYS A 55 21.95 -9.46 -3.02
N LYS A 56 22.05 -10.59 -3.71
CA LYS A 56 23.33 -11.14 -4.14
C LYS A 56 23.73 -10.43 -5.44
N LEU A 57 24.83 -9.69 -5.37
CA LEU A 57 25.54 -9.11 -6.53
C LEU A 57 26.90 -9.79 -6.57
N TRP A 58 27.04 -10.79 -7.43
CA TRP A 58 28.28 -11.59 -7.45
C TRP A 58 29.51 -10.70 -7.65
N PRO A 59 30.58 -10.85 -6.82
CA PRO A 59 30.74 -11.79 -5.69
C PRO A 59 30.11 -11.29 -4.36
N LEU A 60 29.50 -10.13 -4.34
CA LEU A 60 29.05 -9.43 -3.13
C LEU A 60 27.60 -9.77 -2.77
N SER A 61 27.30 -9.72 -1.48
CA SER A 61 25.94 -9.74 -0.97
C SER A 61 25.68 -8.48 -0.18
N ILE A 62 24.82 -7.62 -0.70
CA ILE A 62 24.42 -6.38 -0.05
C ILE A 62 23.11 -6.58 0.72
N GLN A 63 22.91 -5.78 1.75
CA GLN A 63 21.67 -5.78 2.50
C GLN A 63 21.23 -4.36 2.85
N TRP A 64 19.93 -4.21 3.01
CA TRP A 64 19.32 -2.98 3.55
C TRP A 64 18.20 -3.34 4.50
N PHE A 65 17.86 -2.40 5.36
CA PHE A 65 16.84 -2.54 6.38
C PHE A 65 15.61 -1.78 5.96
N GLN A 66 14.43 -2.33 6.21
CA GLN A 66 13.16 -1.67 5.93
C GLN A 66 12.31 -1.59 7.18
N VAL A 67 11.96 -0.38 7.57
CA VAL A 67 10.91 -0.11 8.55
C VAL A 67 9.77 0.56 7.82
N MET A 68 8.62 -0.09 7.84
CA MET A 68 7.44 0.41 7.17
C MET A 68 6.51 1.06 8.17
N TRP A 69 5.80 2.11 7.74
CA TRP A 69 4.82 2.80 8.53
C TRP A 69 5.39 3.49 9.78
N VAL A 70 6.45 4.25 9.57
CA VAL A 70 7.09 5.03 10.62
C VAL A 70 6.36 6.35 10.78
N PHE A 71 6.06 6.72 12.00
CA PHE A 71 5.56 8.05 12.33
C PHE A 71 6.68 8.87 12.99
N LEU A 72 7.03 9.99 12.39
CA LEU A 72 7.97 10.92 13.00
C LEU A 72 7.23 11.83 13.99
N PRO A 73 7.66 11.87 15.25
CA PRO A 73 7.08 12.76 16.27
C PRO A 73 7.41 14.22 15.99
N ASP A 74 6.78 15.14 16.72
CA ASP A 74 7.07 16.57 16.66
C ASP A 74 8.30 16.96 17.54
N ASP A 75 9.25 16.07 17.68
CA ASP A 75 10.47 16.25 18.47
C ASP A 75 11.71 16.04 17.59
N LEU A 76 12.29 17.12 17.11
CA LEU A 76 13.45 17.10 16.23
C LEU A 76 14.69 16.51 16.91
N GLU A 77 14.91 16.78 18.21
CA GLU A 77 16.07 16.26 18.93
C GLU A 77 15.98 14.73 19.07
N LEU A 78 14.79 14.22 19.35
CA LEU A 78 14.54 12.78 19.38
C LEU A 78 14.79 12.16 18.00
N ILE A 79 14.27 12.77 16.92
CA ILE A 79 14.48 12.25 15.56
C ILE A 79 15.98 12.19 15.22
N HIS A 80 16.72 13.27 15.45
CA HIS A 80 18.16 13.32 15.18
C HIS A 80 18.94 12.28 16.00
N SER A 81 18.64 12.18 17.31
CA SER A 81 19.33 11.24 18.19
C SER A 81 19.12 9.78 17.76
N GLU A 82 17.90 9.43 17.37
CA GLU A 82 17.55 8.08 16.93
C GLU A 82 18.17 7.73 15.56
N LEU A 83 18.15 8.66 14.60
CA LEU A 83 18.81 8.45 13.30
C LEU A 83 20.33 8.30 13.46
N ASP A 84 20.96 9.09 14.32
CA ASP A 84 22.38 8.97 14.66
C ASP A 84 22.70 7.65 15.35
N TYR A 85 21.83 7.19 16.26
CA TYR A 85 21.97 5.88 16.89
C TYR A 85 21.94 4.75 15.85
N ILE A 86 20.96 4.77 14.93
CA ILE A 86 20.87 3.79 13.83
C ILE A 86 22.17 3.82 13.02
N LYS A 87 22.60 5.01 12.63
CA LYS A 87 23.81 5.19 11.84
C LYS A 87 25.03 4.60 12.52
N LYS A 88 25.27 4.95 13.78
CA LYS A 88 26.39 4.42 14.58
C LYS A 88 26.33 2.90 14.74
N LYS A 89 25.16 2.36 15.04
CA LYS A 89 24.96 0.92 15.28
C LYS A 89 25.16 0.05 14.04
N TYR A 90 24.78 0.53 12.87
CA TYR A 90 24.75 -0.27 11.63
C TYR A 90 25.81 0.13 10.59
N TRP A 91 26.50 1.27 10.77
CA TRP A 91 27.57 1.78 9.89
C TRP A 91 28.71 0.77 9.67
N ASN A 92 29.16 0.11 10.72
CA ASN A 92 30.38 -0.71 10.69
C ASN A 92 30.22 -2.07 9.98
N LYS A 93 29.07 -2.37 9.42
CA LYS A 93 28.88 -3.58 8.62
C LYS A 93 29.00 -3.23 7.15
N MET A 94 30.13 -3.54 6.56
CA MET A 94 30.53 -3.17 5.18
C MET A 94 29.44 -3.40 4.12
N TRP A 95 28.54 -4.36 4.34
CA TRP A 95 27.47 -4.73 3.39
C TRP A 95 26.13 -4.04 3.62
N ASN A 96 25.98 -3.23 4.65
CA ASN A 96 24.78 -2.48 4.91
C ASN A 96 24.76 -1.23 4.03
N ILE A 97 23.79 -1.11 3.14
CA ILE A 97 23.67 0.04 2.22
C ILE A 97 22.90 1.18 2.82
N CYS A 98 21.71 0.90 3.36
CA CYS A 98 20.84 1.93 3.94
C CYS A 98 19.85 1.35 4.93
N PHE A 99 19.23 2.24 5.68
CA PHE A 99 18.07 1.99 6.51
C PHE A 99 16.88 2.76 5.90
N GLN A 100 15.97 2.03 5.28
CA GLN A 100 14.83 2.62 4.58
C GLN A 100 13.67 2.80 5.53
N LEU A 101 13.20 4.02 5.64
CA LEU A 101 12.06 4.43 6.46
C LEU A 101 10.91 4.81 5.53
N TRP A 102 9.75 4.19 5.69
CA TRP A 102 8.55 4.68 5.10
C TRP A 102 7.77 5.51 6.12
N ILE A 103 7.78 6.83 5.89
CA ILE A 103 7.23 7.82 6.81
C ILE A 103 5.78 8.07 6.42
N ASN A 104 4.85 7.73 7.32
CA ASN A 104 3.42 7.82 7.09
C ASN A 104 2.77 9.09 7.64
N ASN A 105 3.58 10.08 8.04
CA ASN A 105 3.05 11.38 8.39
C ASN A 105 2.18 11.91 7.23
N THR A 106 0.97 12.32 7.55
CA THR A 106 0.05 12.86 6.56
C THR A 106 0.55 14.20 6.04
N MET A 107 0.61 14.33 4.73
CA MET A 107 0.91 15.59 4.07
C MET A 107 -0.36 16.39 3.87
N ILE A 108 -1.37 15.79 3.25
CA ILE A 108 -2.68 16.38 2.99
C ILE A 108 -3.74 15.30 2.86
N ARG A 109 -4.98 15.64 3.23
CA ARG A 109 -6.19 14.85 2.98
C ARG A 109 -7.16 15.66 2.16
N PHE A 110 -7.81 15.04 1.19
CA PHE A 110 -8.84 15.70 0.40
C PHE A 110 -9.81 14.69 -0.21
N PHE A 111 -11.00 15.18 -0.53
CA PHE A 111 -12.04 14.37 -1.14
C PHE A 111 -12.08 14.54 -2.65
N ASN A 112 -12.61 13.56 -3.37
CA ASN A 112 -12.70 13.58 -4.83
C ASN A 112 -13.65 14.64 -5.40
N ASN A 113 -14.50 15.25 -4.57
CA ASN A 113 -15.32 16.41 -4.97
C ASN A 113 -14.53 17.73 -4.99
N THR A 114 -13.35 17.74 -4.38
CA THR A 114 -12.40 18.83 -4.59
C THR A 114 -12.12 18.85 -6.08
N LYS A 115 -12.61 19.89 -6.78
CA LYS A 115 -12.41 20.00 -8.23
C LYS A 115 -10.94 19.80 -8.52
N LYS A 116 -10.63 18.84 -9.40
CA LYS A 116 -9.26 18.62 -9.90
C LYS A 116 -8.93 19.80 -10.84
N GLU A 117 -8.70 20.94 -10.27
CA GLU A 117 -8.16 22.06 -11.00
C GLU A 117 -6.64 21.83 -11.14
N GLU A 118 -6.10 22.09 -12.30
CA GLU A 118 -4.67 21.89 -12.60
C GLU A 118 -3.77 22.58 -11.56
N TRP A 119 -4.19 23.75 -11.07
CA TRP A 119 -3.48 24.46 -10.02
C TRP A 119 -3.42 23.67 -8.70
N PHE A 120 -4.49 22.95 -8.32
CA PHE A 120 -4.51 22.15 -7.09
C PHE A 120 -3.54 20.98 -7.16
N GLU A 121 -3.52 20.24 -8.27
CA GLU A 121 -2.59 19.14 -8.46
C GLU A 121 -1.13 19.63 -8.44
N GLN A 122 -0.87 20.78 -9.05
CA GLN A 122 0.44 21.41 -9.01
C GLN A 122 0.84 21.87 -7.60
N GLU A 123 -0.10 22.40 -6.83
CA GLU A 123 0.15 22.77 -5.44
C GLU A 123 0.50 21.55 -4.57
N VAL A 124 -0.26 20.47 -4.66
CA VAL A 124 0.02 19.23 -3.93
C VAL A 124 1.37 18.65 -4.34
N ARG A 125 1.71 18.70 -5.63
CA ARG A 125 3.04 18.32 -6.11
C ARG A 125 4.15 19.17 -5.50
N ASN A 126 3.98 20.47 -5.49
CA ASN A 126 4.96 21.41 -4.92
C ASN A 126 5.15 21.17 -3.41
N MET A 127 4.05 20.95 -2.68
CA MET A 127 4.10 20.58 -1.26
C MET A 127 4.93 19.30 -1.04
N ARG A 128 4.71 18.27 -1.84
CA ARG A 128 5.48 17.02 -1.75
C ARG A 128 6.96 17.23 -2.02
N LEU A 129 7.30 18.03 -3.02
CA LEU A 129 8.69 18.34 -3.34
C LEU A 129 9.37 19.12 -2.22
N ASP A 130 8.67 20.11 -1.66
CA ASP A 130 9.14 20.90 -0.51
C ASP A 130 9.38 20.02 0.73
N ILE A 131 8.43 19.13 1.06
CA ILE A 131 8.59 18.16 2.15
C ILE A 131 9.80 17.26 1.91
N ARG A 132 9.95 16.73 0.70
CA ARG A 132 11.10 15.87 0.37
C ARG A 132 12.43 16.62 0.54
N GLU A 133 12.50 17.86 0.06
CA GLU A 133 13.70 18.68 0.21
C GLU A 133 14.00 18.93 1.71
N LYS A 134 13.01 19.37 2.48
CA LYS A 134 13.15 19.65 3.92
C LYS A 134 13.57 18.40 4.70
N VAL A 135 12.90 17.27 4.51
CA VAL A 135 13.22 16.00 5.18
C VAL A 135 14.64 15.54 4.83
N CYS A 136 15.02 15.63 3.55
CA CYS A 136 16.36 15.26 3.12
C CYS A 136 17.45 16.16 3.73
N LYS A 137 17.19 17.46 3.80
CA LYS A 137 18.15 18.43 4.32
C LYS A 137 18.27 18.35 5.85
N GLU A 138 17.13 18.32 6.55
CA GLU A 138 17.08 18.32 8.01
C GLU A 138 17.61 17.03 8.60
N PHE A 139 17.20 15.89 8.08
CA PHE A 139 17.50 14.58 8.67
C PHE A 139 18.62 13.82 7.93
N TRP A 140 19.31 14.45 6.97
CA TRP A 140 20.35 13.82 6.14
C TRP A 140 19.89 12.52 5.49
N LEU A 141 18.61 12.46 5.16
CA LEU A 141 18.01 11.37 4.43
C LEU A 141 18.11 11.59 2.91
N LYS A 142 17.88 10.54 2.15
CA LYS A 142 17.65 10.62 0.71
C LYS A 142 16.27 10.07 0.39
N VAL A 143 15.62 10.60 -0.64
CA VAL A 143 14.45 9.93 -1.18
C VAL A 143 14.84 8.50 -1.56
N ALA A 144 14.05 7.52 -1.16
CA ALA A 144 14.39 6.12 -1.33
C ALA A 144 14.63 5.77 -2.80
N PHE A 145 15.64 4.96 -3.06
CA PHE A 145 15.98 4.50 -4.42
C PHE A 145 14.86 3.63 -5.03
N ARG A 146 13.93 3.17 -4.23
CA ARG A 146 12.77 2.40 -4.66
C ARG A 146 11.60 2.67 -3.72
N GLU A 147 10.50 3.05 -4.29
CA GLU A 147 9.22 3.08 -3.60
C GLU A 147 8.75 1.63 -3.36
N ASN A 148 8.69 1.22 -2.10
CA ASN A 148 8.22 -0.12 -1.72
C ASN A 148 6.80 -0.10 -1.15
N MET A 149 6.29 1.08 -0.87
CA MET A 149 4.96 1.32 -0.30
C MET A 149 4.34 2.54 -0.95
N PRO A 150 3.02 2.57 -1.10
CA PRO A 150 2.35 3.70 -1.72
C PRO A 150 2.54 4.98 -0.90
N GLU A 151 2.86 6.07 -1.56
CA GLU A 151 2.90 7.40 -0.95
C GLU A 151 1.51 8.05 -0.88
N SER A 152 0.52 7.40 -1.46
CA SER A 152 -0.87 7.85 -1.46
C SER A 152 -1.81 6.67 -1.32
N ASN A 153 -2.79 6.81 -0.45
CA ASN A 153 -3.83 5.82 -0.20
C ASN A 153 -5.21 6.41 -0.45
N ILE A 154 -6.17 5.55 -0.69
CA ILE A 154 -7.58 5.90 -0.72
C ILE A 154 -8.30 5.16 0.37
N VAL A 155 -9.07 5.89 1.14
CA VAL A 155 -9.86 5.37 2.23
C VAL A 155 -11.34 5.67 2.02
N TYR A 156 -12.17 4.72 2.39
CA TYR A 156 -13.62 4.80 2.42
C TYR A 156 -14.11 4.54 3.84
N GLU A 157 -14.95 5.44 4.36
CA GLU A 157 -15.62 5.22 5.63
C GLU A 157 -16.89 4.40 5.39
N LEU A 158 -16.96 3.19 5.96
CA LEU A 158 -18.01 2.21 5.65
C LEU A 158 -19.28 2.35 6.51
N ASP A 159 -19.36 3.28 7.44
CA ASP A 159 -20.50 3.55 8.33
C ASP A 159 -21.74 4.11 7.59
N LYS A 160 -22.04 3.58 6.43
CA LYS A 160 -23.05 4.08 5.48
C LYS A 160 -24.05 2.99 5.11
N THR A 161 -25.25 3.41 4.75
CA THR A 161 -26.26 2.52 4.16
C THR A 161 -25.83 2.03 2.77
N ASP A 162 -26.44 0.95 2.29
CA ASP A 162 -26.22 0.43 0.93
C ASP A 162 -26.42 1.50 -0.15
N GLU A 163 -27.46 2.33 0.01
CA GLU A 163 -27.76 3.43 -0.90
C GLU A 163 -26.69 4.52 -0.87
N GLU A 164 -26.15 4.85 0.29
CA GLU A 164 -25.08 5.82 0.44
C GLU A 164 -23.77 5.30 -0.13
N ILE A 165 -23.41 4.03 0.13
CA ILE A 165 -22.25 3.38 -0.49
C ILE A 165 -22.40 3.39 -2.02
N LEU A 166 -23.61 3.10 -2.53
CA LEU A 166 -23.86 3.13 -3.97
C LEU A 166 -23.73 4.55 -4.55
N LYS A 167 -24.05 5.60 -3.79
CA LYS A 167 -23.88 6.99 -4.20
C LYS A 167 -22.41 7.40 -4.35
N TRP A 168 -21.47 6.69 -3.72
CA TRP A 168 -20.04 6.95 -3.92
C TRP A 168 -19.54 6.62 -5.32
N PHE A 169 -20.22 5.71 -5.98
CA PHE A 169 -19.89 5.37 -7.36
C PHE A 169 -20.33 6.52 -8.29
N ASN A 170 -19.49 6.90 -9.24
CA ASN A 170 -19.92 7.83 -10.28
C ASN A 170 -21.14 7.28 -11.03
N ASP A 171 -21.85 8.13 -11.75
CA ASP A 171 -23.13 7.77 -12.37
C ASP A 171 -23.05 6.54 -13.26
N TRP A 172 -21.94 6.44 -13.98
CA TRP A 172 -21.69 5.32 -14.87
C TRP A 172 -21.45 4.00 -14.08
N ALA A 173 -20.57 4.00 -13.08
CA ALA A 173 -20.30 2.83 -12.26
C ALA A 173 -21.55 2.43 -11.46
N ARG A 174 -22.31 3.40 -10.94
CA ARG A 174 -23.59 3.19 -10.24
C ARG A 174 -24.62 2.53 -11.12
N HIS A 175 -24.78 3.02 -12.38
CA HIS A 175 -25.66 2.38 -13.35
C HIS A 175 -25.27 0.91 -13.57
N LYS A 176 -24.00 0.59 -13.67
CA LYS A 176 -23.52 -0.78 -13.84
C LYS A 176 -23.80 -1.65 -12.62
N VAL A 177 -23.52 -1.15 -11.42
CA VAL A 177 -23.85 -1.88 -10.18
C VAL A 177 -25.35 -2.18 -10.12
N ARG A 178 -26.23 -1.19 -10.37
CA ARG A 178 -27.69 -1.38 -10.39
C ARG A 178 -28.12 -2.41 -11.43
N LYS A 179 -27.54 -2.36 -12.63
CA LYS A 179 -27.78 -3.36 -13.64
C LYS A 179 -27.49 -4.77 -13.13
N TRP A 180 -26.34 -4.96 -12.46
CA TRP A 180 -25.96 -6.28 -11.96
C TRP A 180 -26.76 -6.72 -10.73
N LEU A 181 -27.24 -5.79 -9.90
CA LEU A 181 -28.17 -6.09 -8.83
C LEU A 181 -29.51 -6.65 -9.34
N SER A 182 -29.94 -6.26 -10.55
CA SER A 182 -31.15 -6.77 -11.19
C SER A 182 -30.95 -8.08 -11.98
N HIS A 183 -29.71 -8.53 -12.14
CA HIS A 183 -29.37 -9.78 -12.80
C HIS A 183 -28.99 -10.82 -11.72
N ASN A 184 -29.06 -12.08 -12.09
CA ASN A 184 -28.72 -13.19 -11.18
C ASN A 184 -27.19 -13.33 -11.07
N ILE A 185 -26.56 -12.32 -10.45
CA ILE A 185 -25.12 -12.29 -10.15
C ILE A 185 -24.90 -12.65 -8.71
N GLU A 186 -24.16 -13.71 -8.47
CA GLU A 186 -23.83 -14.15 -7.12
C GLU A 186 -22.57 -13.44 -6.61
N PHE A 187 -22.59 -12.98 -5.36
CA PHE A 187 -21.43 -12.53 -4.62
C PHE A 187 -21.24 -13.46 -3.41
N SER A 188 -20.03 -13.99 -3.24
CA SER A 188 -19.72 -14.86 -2.13
C SER A 188 -18.26 -14.74 -1.67
N VAL A 189 -17.99 -15.23 -0.46
CA VAL A 189 -16.62 -15.56 -0.04
C VAL A 189 -16.24 -16.87 -0.73
N ALA A 190 -15.08 -16.91 -1.34
CA ALA A 190 -14.60 -18.08 -2.09
C ALA A 190 -14.40 -19.29 -1.17
N THR A 191 -14.72 -20.47 -1.69
CA THR A 191 -14.43 -21.73 -1.03
C THR A 191 -12.93 -22.09 -1.14
N PRO A 192 -12.42 -23.00 -0.30
CA PRO A 192 -11.02 -23.44 -0.40
C PRO A 192 -10.63 -24.00 -1.79
N GLU A 193 -11.57 -24.64 -2.47
CA GLU A 193 -11.37 -25.18 -3.83
C GLU A 193 -11.16 -24.05 -4.85
N GLU A 194 -11.87 -22.95 -4.67
CA GLU A 194 -11.77 -21.77 -5.54
C GLU A 194 -10.46 -21.01 -5.35
N HIS A 195 -9.78 -21.17 -4.21
CA HIS A 195 -8.46 -20.54 -3.97
C HIS A 195 -7.42 -21.01 -5.00
N SER A 196 -7.44 -22.28 -5.40
CA SER A 196 -6.51 -22.80 -6.41
C SER A 196 -6.78 -22.20 -7.79
N ALA A 197 -8.05 -22.06 -8.17
CA ALA A 197 -8.46 -21.41 -9.41
C ALA A 197 -8.05 -19.94 -9.44
N PHE A 198 -8.21 -19.22 -8.32
CA PHE A 198 -7.72 -17.85 -8.17
C PHE A 198 -6.22 -17.75 -8.47
N TYR A 199 -5.39 -18.61 -7.87
CA TYR A 199 -3.94 -18.57 -8.07
C TYR A 199 -3.54 -18.76 -9.53
N GLN A 200 -4.17 -19.71 -10.22
CA GLN A 200 -3.92 -19.95 -11.65
C GLN A 200 -4.25 -18.72 -12.50
N LYS A 201 -5.43 -18.13 -12.27
CA LYS A 201 -5.85 -16.90 -12.96
C LYS A 201 -4.93 -15.72 -12.64
N TRP A 202 -4.51 -15.58 -11.39
CA TRP A 202 -3.56 -14.54 -10.98
C TRP A 202 -2.21 -14.68 -11.68
N CYS A 203 -1.68 -15.89 -11.82
CA CYS A 203 -0.46 -16.15 -12.60
C CYS A 203 -0.63 -15.74 -14.07
N THR A 204 -1.77 -16.03 -14.70
CA THR A 204 -2.07 -15.59 -16.06
C THR A 204 -2.08 -14.06 -16.17
N VAL A 205 -2.78 -13.39 -15.24
CA VAL A 205 -2.84 -11.91 -15.21
C VAL A 205 -1.45 -11.31 -14.96
N SER A 206 -0.63 -11.93 -14.11
CA SER A 206 0.72 -11.44 -13.83
C SER A 206 1.62 -11.46 -15.06
N GLN A 207 1.51 -12.47 -15.90
CA GLN A 207 2.21 -12.53 -17.18
C GLN A 207 1.78 -11.40 -18.14
N LEU A 208 0.47 -11.15 -18.22
CA LEU A 208 -0.09 -10.09 -19.06
C LEU A 208 0.28 -8.68 -18.57
N LYS A 209 0.51 -8.50 -17.27
CA LYS A 209 0.77 -7.22 -16.61
C LYS A 209 2.23 -7.04 -16.18
N TRP A 210 3.10 -7.97 -16.57
CA TRP A 210 4.56 -7.91 -16.35
C TRP A 210 4.99 -7.78 -14.88
N PHE A 211 4.24 -8.39 -13.95
CA PHE A 211 4.67 -8.49 -12.56
C PHE A 211 4.93 -9.96 -12.16
N THR A 212 5.77 -10.17 -11.14
CA THR A 212 6.09 -11.50 -10.64
C THR A 212 5.14 -11.87 -9.50
N PRO A 213 4.29 -12.89 -9.64
CA PRO A 213 3.45 -13.36 -8.56
C PRO A 213 4.30 -14.04 -7.48
N ILE A 214 3.76 -14.14 -6.26
CA ILE A 214 4.36 -15.01 -5.24
C ILE A 214 4.29 -16.48 -5.72
N THR A 215 5.20 -17.31 -5.22
CA THR A 215 5.20 -18.73 -5.59
C THR A 215 3.94 -19.44 -5.09
N ARG A 216 3.55 -20.54 -5.76
CA ARG A 216 2.40 -21.33 -5.33
C ARG A 216 2.50 -21.77 -3.87
N ARG A 217 3.68 -22.18 -3.43
CA ARG A 217 3.93 -22.55 -2.04
C ARG A 217 3.70 -21.40 -1.07
N GLU A 218 4.15 -20.21 -1.41
CA GLU A 218 3.93 -19.00 -0.60
C GLU A 218 2.45 -18.62 -0.57
N PHE A 219 1.77 -18.72 -1.72
CA PHE A 219 0.34 -18.49 -1.81
C PHE A 219 -0.46 -19.45 -0.92
N GLU A 220 -0.23 -20.75 -1.04
CA GLU A 220 -0.92 -21.78 -0.23
C GLU A 220 -0.65 -21.60 1.27
N ALA A 221 0.58 -21.24 1.64
CA ALA A 221 0.93 -20.96 3.03
C ALA A 221 0.23 -19.70 3.54
N LEU A 222 0.12 -18.65 2.69
CA LEU A 222 -0.60 -17.42 2.99
C LEU A 222 -2.10 -17.68 3.20
N MET A 223 -2.71 -18.47 2.30
CA MET A 223 -4.11 -18.83 2.40
C MET A 223 -4.41 -19.59 3.69
N ARG A 224 -3.59 -20.59 4.02
CA ARG A 224 -3.71 -21.35 5.25
C ARG A 224 -3.62 -20.44 6.49
N TYR A 225 -2.58 -19.60 6.54
CA TYR A 225 -2.40 -18.66 7.64
C TYR A 225 -3.62 -17.75 7.83
N PHE A 226 -4.12 -17.20 6.75
CA PHE A 226 -5.28 -16.32 6.79
C PHE A 226 -6.56 -17.04 7.21
N THR A 227 -6.77 -18.27 6.73
CA THR A 227 -7.92 -19.09 7.12
C THR A 227 -7.90 -19.43 8.62
N GLU A 228 -6.72 -19.79 9.15
CA GLU A 228 -6.53 -20.08 10.58
C GLU A 228 -6.76 -18.85 11.46
N ASN A 229 -6.41 -17.66 11.00
CA ASN A 229 -6.54 -16.41 11.78
C ASN A 229 -7.82 -15.61 11.47
N LYS A 230 -8.64 -16.05 10.51
CA LYS A 230 -9.89 -15.39 10.10
C LYS A 230 -9.77 -13.90 9.78
N ASN A 231 -8.63 -13.47 9.25
CA ASN A 231 -8.32 -12.05 9.01
C ASN A 231 -8.17 -11.69 7.53
N TRP A 232 -8.82 -12.45 6.66
CA TRP A 232 -8.90 -12.15 5.24
C TRP A 232 -10.06 -12.89 4.59
N ASN A 233 -10.46 -12.40 3.41
CA ASN A 233 -11.36 -13.11 2.52
C ASN A 233 -10.91 -12.98 1.06
N LEU A 234 -11.19 -14.00 0.29
CA LEU A 234 -11.24 -13.94 -1.16
C LEU A 234 -12.71 -13.77 -1.57
N PHE A 235 -13.09 -12.59 -1.99
CA PHE A 235 -14.42 -12.36 -2.53
C PHE A 235 -14.46 -12.71 -4.01
N VAL A 236 -15.56 -13.29 -4.44
CA VAL A 236 -15.81 -13.66 -5.83
C VAL A 236 -17.17 -13.17 -6.30
N THR A 237 -17.24 -12.83 -7.58
CA THR A 237 -18.50 -12.61 -8.28
C THR A 237 -18.65 -13.69 -9.33
N LYS A 238 -19.81 -14.36 -9.34
CA LYS A 238 -20.15 -15.42 -10.28
C LYS A 238 -21.29 -15.00 -11.20
N HIS A 239 -21.16 -15.35 -12.46
CA HIS A 239 -22.20 -15.21 -13.47
C HIS A 239 -22.30 -16.53 -14.23
N GLU A 240 -23.50 -17.09 -14.30
CA GLU A 240 -23.72 -18.40 -14.95
C GLU A 240 -22.74 -19.48 -14.45
N TRP A 241 -22.51 -19.52 -13.12
CA TRP A 241 -21.62 -20.44 -12.41
C TRP A 241 -20.11 -20.19 -12.61
N GLU A 242 -19.74 -19.31 -13.54
CA GLU A 242 -18.35 -18.94 -13.76
C GLU A 242 -17.93 -17.76 -12.85
N ILE A 243 -16.72 -17.84 -12.28
CA ILE A 243 -16.17 -16.73 -11.53
C ILE A 243 -15.62 -15.70 -12.49
N VAL A 244 -16.21 -14.52 -12.47
CA VAL A 244 -15.91 -13.41 -13.40
C VAL A 244 -15.10 -12.28 -12.76
N ALA A 245 -15.09 -12.19 -11.42
CA ALA A 245 -14.27 -11.22 -10.71
C ALA A 245 -13.83 -11.75 -9.34
N TRP A 246 -12.63 -11.30 -8.92
CA TRP A 246 -11.95 -11.72 -7.71
C TRP A 246 -11.40 -10.54 -6.95
N SER A 247 -11.41 -10.63 -5.63
CA SER A 247 -10.79 -9.64 -4.76
C SER A 247 -10.28 -10.25 -3.47
N VAL A 248 -9.00 -10.08 -3.20
CA VAL A 248 -8.36 -10.47 -1.94
C VAL A 248 -8.37 -9.27 -1.01
N CYS A 249 -9.04 -9.41 0.12
CA CYS A 249 -9.09 -8.41 1.16
C CYS A 249 -8.51 -9.00 2.46
N ALA A 250 -7.60 -8.26 3.09
CA ALA A 250 -7.17 -8.54 4.45
C ALA A 250 -7.97 -7.69 5.44
N PHE A 251 -7.99 -8.11 6.68
CA PHE A 251 -8.67 -7.40 7.75
C PHE A 251 -7.70 -7.16 8.89
N ASP A 252 -7.67 -5.94 9.37
CA ASP A 252 -6.93 -5.57 10.54
C ASP A 252 -7.77 -4.63 11.39
N TRP A 253 -8.07 -5.07 12.59
CA TRP A 253 -8.95 -4.41 13.53
C TRP A 253 -10.28 -4.01 12.88
N LYS A 254 -10.50 -2.72 12.59
CA LYS A 254 -11.74 -2.19 12.00
C LYS A 254 -11.62 -1.84 10.51
N THR A 255 -10.53 -2.23 9.87
CA THR A 255 -10.23 -1.84 8.49
C THR A 255 -10.14 -3.04 7.57
N MET A 256 -10.90 -3.02 6.49
CA MET A 256 -10.72 -3.89 5.34
C MET A 256 -9.66 -3.28 4.41
N ILE A 257 -8.69 -4.09 3.99
CA ILE A 257 -7.61 -3.69 3.09
C ILE A 257 -7.73 -4.44 1.79
N TYR A 258 -7.85 -3.69 0.71
CA TYR A 258 -8.03 -4.22 -0.62
C TYR A 258 -6.66 -4.52 -1.26
N LEU A 259 -6.21 -5.80 -1.21
CA LEU A 259 -4.84 -6.18 -1.58
C LEU A 259 -4.67 -6.44 -3.07
N TYR A 260 -5.46 -7.37 -3.61
CA TYR A 260 -5.36 -7.81 -5.01
C TYR A 260 -6.75 -7.93 -5.61
N TRP A 261 -6.84 -7.64 -6.89
CA TRP A 261 -8.08 -7.75 -7.61
C TRP A 261 -7.84 -7.97 -9.11
N PHE A 262 -8.72 -8.70 -9.74
CA PHE A 262 -8.81 -8.79 -11.19
C PHE A 262 -10.20 -9.26 -11.62
N SER A 263 -10.51 -9.10 -12.90
CA SER A 263 -11.71 -9.61 -13.52
C SER A 263 -11.39 -10.18 -14.90
N GLU A 264 -12.22 -11.10 -15.35
CA GLU A 264 -12.18 -11.57 -16.72
C GLU A 264 -12.54 -10.43 -17.67
N ARG A 265 -11.87 -10.36 -18.83
CA ARG A 265 -12.00 -9.26 -19.78
C ARG A 265 -13.00 -9.51 -20.90
N TRP A 266 -13.51 -10.71 -21.02
CA TRP A 266 -14.49 -11.05 -22.04
C TRP A 266 -15.90 -10.60 -21.61
N ASN A 267 -16.76 -10.25 -22.56
CA ASN A 267 -18.17 -9.87 -22.34
C ASN A 267 -18.44 -8.74 -21.32
N ASN A 268 -17.80 -7.58 -21.48
CA ASN A 268 -18.03 -6.46 -20.57
C ASN A 268 -17.53 -6.65 -19.12
N ALA A 269 -16.57 -7.52 -18.89
CA ALA A 269 -15.98 -7.85 -17.60
C ALA A 269 -15.41 -6.65 -16.81
N TYR A 270 -15.25 -5.49 -17.41
CA TYR A 270 -14.82 -4.26 -16.71
C TYR A 270 -15.77 -3.84 -15.58
N TRP A 271 -17.01 -4.30 -15.63
CA TRP A 271 -18.08 -3.91 -14.73
C TRP A 271 -18.22 -4.80 -13.52
N TRP A 272 -17.70 -6.02 -13.60
CA TRP A 272 -17.76 -6.99 -12.52
C TRP A 272 -17.04 -6.50 -11.27
N GLN A 273 -15.96 -5.73 -11.45
CA GLN A 273 -15.19 -5.18 -10.34
C GLN A 273 -15.94 -4.10 -9.56
N GLN A 274 -16.75 -3.27 -10.20
CA GLN A 274 -17.57 -2.28 -9.49
C GLN A 274 -18.63 -2.97 -8.64
N PHE A 275 -19.29 -3.99 -9.19
CA PHE A 275 -20.24 -4.81 -8.44
C PHE A 275 -19.58 -5.53 -7.27
N LEU A 276 -18.45 -6.21 -7.52
CA LEU A 276 -17.69 -6.90 -6.49
C LEU A 276 -17.28 -5.96 -5.34
N LYS A 277 -16.76 -4.77 -5.67
CA LYS A 277 -16.39 -3.76 -4.68
C LYS A 277 -17.58 -3.29 -3.85
N TYR A 278 -18.67 -2.95 -4.51
CA TYR A 278 -19.90 -2.55 -3.83
C TYR A 278 -20.33 -3.60 -2.82
N LYS A 279 -20.43 -4.87 -3.24
CA LYS A 279 -20.80 -5.98 -2.36
C LYS A 279 -19.78 -6.23 -1.27
N ALA A 280 -18.49 -6.10 -1.55
CA ALA A 280 -17.43 -6.23 -0.56
C ALA A 280 -17.49 -5.11 0.51
N PHE A 281 -17.80 -3.87 0.11
CA PHE A 281 -18.00 -2.76 1.05
C PHE A 281 -19.22 -3.00 1.96
N CYS A 282 -20.37 -3.40 1.39
CA CYS A 282 -21.55 -3.76 2.17
C CYS A 282 -21.25 -4.92 3.13
N TRP A 283 -20.58 -5.97 2.64
CA TRP A 283 -20.17 -7.10 3.46
C TRP A 283 -19.24 -6.67 4.61
N ALA A 284 -18.27 -5.82 4.35
CA ALA A 284 -17.33 -5.34 5.36
C ALA A 284 -18.06 -4.55 6.46
N ARG A 285 -18.94 -3.61 6.09
CA ARG A 285 -19.79 -2.88 7.02
C ARG A 285 -20.64 -3.83 7.88
N ASP A 286 -21.29 -4.80 7.25
CA ASP A 286 -22.17 -5.76 7.94
C ASP A 286 -21.38 -6.69 8.87
N ASN A 287 -20.06 -6.77 8.71
CA ASN A 287 -19.14 -7.47 9.58
C ASN A 287 -18.33 -6.52 10.50
N TRP A 288 -18.85 -5.32 10.77
CA TRP A 288 -18.35 -4.34 11.73
C TRP A 288 -17.00 -3.69 11.38
N TYR A 289 -16.61 -3.74 10.11
CA TYR A 289 -15.48 -2.94 9.63
C TYR A 289 -15.95 -1.52 9.35
N GLU A 290 -15.18 -0.55 9.85
CA GLU A 290 -15.52 0.88 9.75
C GLU A 290 -14.93 1.52 8.51
N ARG A 291 -13.83 0.93 7.97
CA ARG A 291 -13.07 1.52 6.88
C ARG A 291 -12.65 0.50 5.84
N CYS A 292 -12.45 0.99 4.62
CA CYS A 292 -11.77 0.24 3.56
C CYS A 292 -10.60 1.06 3.02
N ASP A 293 -9.38 0.53 3.13
CA ASP A 293 -8.18 1.07 2.49
C ASP A 293 -7.96 0.34 1.16
N MET A 294 -8.07 1.07 0.06
CA MET A 294 -7.84 0.55 -1.29
C MET A 294 -6.37 0.58 -1.69
N MET A 295 -5.50 1.11 -0.86
CA MET A 295 -4.05 1.18 -1.07
C MET A 295 -3.62 1.65 -2.48
N TRP A 296 -2.33 1.79 -2.71
CA TRP A 296 -1.69 1.96 -4.03
C TRP A 296 -2.39 2.93 -4.98
N TRP A 297 -2.19 4.23 -4.73
CA TRP A 297 -2.59 5.30 -5.62
C TRP A 297 -1.37 6.09 -6.08
N ALA A 298 -1.43 6.63 -7.30
CA ALA A 298 -0.39 7.53 -7.77
C ALA A 298 -0.39 8.83 -6.97
N PRO A 299 0.77 9.34 -6.54
CA PRO A 299 0.85 10.66 -5.90
C PRO A 299 0.22 11.74 -6.77
N THR A 300 -0.52 12.66 -6.17
CA THR A 300 -1.19 13.75 -6.89
C THR A 300 -0.17 14.67 -7.56
N GLY A 301 -0.45 15.06 -8.81
CA GLY A 301 0.43 15.90 -9.62
C GLY A 301 1.61 15.17 -10.28
N PHE A 302 1.63 13.82 -10.28
CA PHE A 302 2.63 13.00 -10.95
C PHE A 302 1.99 12.08 -12.00
N PRO A 303 1.53 12.61 -13.14
CA PRO A 303 0.83 11.84 -14.17
C PRO A 303 1.70 10.75 -14.81
N GLU A 304 3.02 10.88 -14.74
CA GLU A 304 4.00 9.90 -15.21
C GLU A 304 4.18 8.69 -14.27
N HIS A 305 3.53 8.70 -13.11
CA HIS A 305 3.70 7.65 -12.10
C HIS A 305 3.17 6.29 -12.60
N PRO A 306 3.89 5.17 -12.37
CA PRO A 306 3.46 3.84 -12.84
C PRO A 306 2.07 3.39 -12.35
N LEU A 307 1.57 3.95 -11.26
CA LEU A 307 0.24 3.64 -10.70
C LEU A 307 -0.90 4.48 -11.28
N THR A 308 -0.65 5.40 -12.22
CA THR A 308 -1.69 6.30 -12.76
C THR A 308 -2.88 5.52 -13.32
N TRP A 309 -2.63 4.45 -14.09
CA TRP A 309 -3.69 3.61 -14.64
C TRP A 309 -4.52 2.86 -13.57
N VAL A 310 -3.91 2.54 -12.41
CA VAL A 310 -4.64 1.96 -11.25
C VAL A 310 -5.51 3.03 -10.59
N SER A 311 -5.01 4.25 -10.54
CA SER A 311 -5.70 5.40 -9.96
C SER A 311 -6.96 5.74 -10.74
N GLU A 312 -6.90 5.82 -12.06
CA GLU A 312 -8.03 6.08 -12.96
C GLU A 312 -9.20 5.12 -12.70
N PHE A 313 -8.89 3.83 -12.51
CA PHE A 313 -9.93 2.85 -12.19
C PHE A 313 -10.60 3.15 -10.83
N LYS A 314 -9.83 3.53 -9.81
CA LYS A 314 -10.33 3.85 -8.48
C LYS A 314 -11.10 5.18 -8.44
N GLU A 315 -10.84 6.07 -9.40
CA GLU A 315 -11.53 7.36 -9.54
C GLU A 315 -13.02 7.25 -9.85
N SER A 316 -13.49 6.06 -10.25
CA SER A 316 -14.93 5.82 -10.44
C SER A 316 -15.74 5.82 -9.14
N LEU A 317 -15.08 5.90 -7.98
CA LEU A 317 -15.68 5.88 -6.66
C LEU A 317 -15.47 7.21 -5.93
N TRP A 318 -16.38 7.56 -5.02
CA TRP A 318 -16.14 8.63 -4.04
C TRP A 318 -15.11 8.16 -3.02
N TRP A 319 -14.12 8.98 -2.73
CA TRP A 319 -12.99 8.61 -1.89
C TRP A 319 -12.43 9.81 -1.11
N GLU A 320 -11.80 9.50 0.02
CA GLU A 320 -10.85 10.37 0.67
C GLU A 320 -9.45 9.94 0.26
N LYS A 321 -8.67 10.86 -0.30
CA LYS A 321 -7.28 10.64 -0.64
C LYS A 321 -6.38 11.16 0.47
N ILE A 322 -5.42 10.33 0.86
CA ILE A 322 -4.45 10.63 1.89
C ILE A 322 -3.06 10.58 1.25
N GLU A 323 -2.41 11.73 1.19
CA GLU A 323 -1.03 11.86 0.74
C GLU A 323 -0.10 11.81 1.95
N GLN A 324 0.95 11.01 1.84
CA GLN A 324 1.94 10.79 2.89
C GLN A 324 3.30 11.35 2.51
N TRP A 325 4.21 11.47 3.48
CA TRP A 325 5.57 11.96 3.22
C TRP A 325 6.37 11.02 2.33
N GLY A 326 6.15 9.70 2.46
CA GLY A 326 6.76 8.71 1.57
C GLY A 326 8.00 8.04 2.14
N SER A 327 8.82 7.48 1.25
CA SER A 327 9.96 6.62 1.61
C SER A 327 11.29 7.35 1.53
N TYR A 328 12.11 7.19 2.56
CA TYR A 328 13.44 7.80 2.66
C TYR A 328 14.49 6.79 3.09
N ASP A 329 15.72 7.00 2.67
CA ASP A 329 16.87 6.17 2.99
C ASP A 329 17.87 6.92 3.88
N LEU A 330 18.12 6.42 5.07
CA LEU A 330 19.28 6.76 5.87
C LEU A 330 20.47 5.98 5.31
N VAL A 331 21.35 6.65 4.57
CA VAL A 331 22.47 6.01 3.87
C VAL A 331 23.54 5.60 4.87
N LEU A 332 23.84 4.31 4.94
CA LEU A 332 24.87 3.74 5.80
C LEU A 332 26.23 3.60 5.07
N ASN A 333 26.19 3.24 3.79
CA ASN A 333 27.39 3.14 2.96
C ASN A 333 27.16 3.89 1.62
N PRO A 334 27.70 5.12 1.48
CA PRO A 334 27.45 5.97 0.33
C PRO A 334 27.89 5.35 -1.01
N ILE A 335 29.01 4.62 -1.02
CA ILE A 335 29.55 4.01 -2.23
C ILE A 335 28.64 2.88 -2.71
N LEU A 336 28.34 1.94 -1.83
CA LEU A 336 27.45 0.81 -2.16
C LEU A 336 26.03 1.29 -2.47
N TYR A 337 25.55 2.32 -1.79
CA TYR A 337 24.24 2.91 -2.06
C TYR A 337 24.19 3.46 -3.50
N LYS A 338 25.17 4.25 -3.90
CA LYS A 338 25.25 4.80 -5.25
C LYS A 338 25.35 3.69 -6.33
N CYS A 339 26.17 2.68 -6.10
CA CYS A 339 26.28 1.53 -7.01
C CYS A 339 24.95 0.78 -7.14
N PHE A 340 24.24 0.58 -6.05
CA PHE A 340 22.97 -0.12 -6.05
C PHE A 340 21.85 0.71 -6.67
N ASP A 341 21.82 2.00 -6.44
CA ASP A 341 20.88 2.94 -7.06
C ASP A 341 21.06 2.95 -8.59
N LEU A 342 22.30 3.06 -9.08
CA LEU A 342 22.59 2.95 -10.50
C LEU A 342 22.18 1.61 -11.10
N TYR A 343 22.43 0.51 -10.39
CA TYR A 343 22.01 -0.83 -10.82
C TYR A 343 20.47 -0.94 -10.93
N THR A 344 19.74 -0.43 -9.96
CA THR A 344 18.27 -0.47 -9.96
C THR A 344 17.67 0.41 -11.05
N SER A 345 18.21 1.63 -11.21
CA SER A 345 17.78 2.59 -12.24
C SER A 345 18.02 2.07 -13.66
N ALA A 346 19.17 1.43 -13.91
CA ALA A 346 19.47 0.83 -15.20
C ALA A 346 18.54 -0.34 -15.56
N ARG A 347 18.04 -1.04 -14.55
CA ARG A 347 17.11 -2.17 -14.74
C ARG A 347 15.69 -1.72 -15.01
N HIS A 348 15.24 -0.61 -14.42
CA HIS A 348 13.93 -0.02 -14.67
C HIS A 348 13.80 0.67 -16.03
N LYS A 349 14.92 1.13 -16.63
CA LYS A 349 14.92 1.70 -17.99
C LYS A 349 14.81 0.63 -19.10
N LYS A 350 14.94 -0.65 -18.77
CA LYS A 350 14.85 -1.78 -19.73
C LYS A 350 13.48 -2.44 -19.77
N HIS A 351 12.55 -1.95 -18.97
CA HIS A 351 11.15 -2.40 -18.91
C HIS A 351 10.20 -1.21 -19.02
#